data_62d7c8695609adc4976691a63d558457
#
_entry.id   62d7c8695609adc4976691a63d558457
#
_cell.length_a   1.000
_cell.length_b   1.000
_cell.length_c   1.000
_cell.angle_alpha   90.00
_cell.angle_beta   90.00
_cell.angle_gamma   90.00
#
_symmetry.space_group_name_H-M   'P 1'
#
loop_
_entity.id
_entity.type
_entity.pdbx_description
1 polymer ?
#
loop_
_entity_poly.entity_id
_entity_poly.type
_entity_poly.pdbx_seq_one_letter_code
_entity_poly.pdbx_strand_id
1 'polypeptide(L)'
;MVSPLSSIYGAEAASRSDRRRIIGRVMMLSVLLAVITGFSAALPFGAIMVLAGLYHLVVMADSAALTGGAVVMAKEGQRGATLAVHSILGFSGGFVGPLAVGVVLDLAGGETSTIAWGLAFLTMGAGSAAALIAIRKL
;
A
#
# COMPACT_ATOMS: atom_id res chain seq x y z
N MET A 1 18.24 0.59 0.62
CA MET A 1 18.39 1.53 -0.53
C MET A 1 17.63 1.10 -1.80
N VAL A 2 16.63 0.23 -1.74
CA VAL A 2 15.89 -0.29 -2.93
C VAL A 2 14.58 0.48 -3.17
N SER A 3 14.04 1.17 -2.16
CA SER A 3 12.81 1.98 -2.24
C SER A 3 12.78 3.03 -3.37
N PRO A 4 13.85 3.80 -3.64
CA PRO A 4 13.81 4.80 -4.71
C PRO A 4 13.60 4.19 -6.10
N LEU A 5 14.17 3.02 -6.35
CA LEU A 5 14.03 2.34 -7.64
C LEU A 5 12.58 1.87 -7.86
N SER A 6 11.94 1.24 -6.87
CA SER A 6 10.55 0.82 -6.98
C SER A 6 9.60 2.00 -7.17
N SER A 7 9.88 3.14 -6.54
CA SER A 7 9.10 4.38 -6.71
C SER A 7 9.23 4.95 -8.12
N ILE A 8 10.44 4.94 -8.70
CA ILE A 8 10.68 5.41 -10.08
C ILE A 8 9.93 4.52 -11.07
N TYR A 9 10.05 3.19 -10.94
CA TYR A 9 9.33 2.25 -11.82
C TYR A 9 7.82 2.35 -11.67
N GLY A 10 7.31 2.55 -10.46
CA GLY A 10 5.87 2.75 -10.21
C GLY A 10 5.34 4.01 -10.88
N ALA A 11 6.05 5.12 -10.76
CA ALA A 11 5.68 6.39 -11.40
C ALA A 11 5.76 6.31 -12.94
N GLU A 12 6.82 5.69 -13.49
CA GLU A 12 6.99 5.46 -14.93
C GLU A 12 5.86 4.57 -15.49
N ALA A 13 5.54 3.47 -14.81
CA ALA A 13 4.46 2.59 -15.21
C ALA A 13 3.10 3.30 -15.21
N ALA A 14 2.86 4.20 -14.25
CA ALA A 14 1.64 4.99 -14.17
C ALA A 14 1.53 6.08 -15.25
N SER A 15 2.59 6.43 -15.95
CA SER A 15 2.59 7.42 -17.03
C SER A 15 2.08 6.87 -18.36
N ARG A 16 1.97 5.53 -18.52
CA ARG A 16 1.58 4.85 -19.77
C ARG A 16 0.06 4.74 -19.94
N SER A 17 -0.38 4.45 -21.18
CA SER A 17 -1.80 4.43 -21.58
C SER A 17 -2.70 3.48 -20.77
N ASP A 18 -2.16 2.40 -20.21
CA ASP A 18 -2.90 1.40 -19.41
C ASP A 18 -2.81 1.61 -17.88
N ARG A 19 -2.69 2.86 -17.46
CA ARG A 19 -2.49 3.26 -16.05
C ARG A 19 -3.42 2.57 -15.07
N ARG A 20 -4.73 2.54 -15.32
CA ARG A 20 -5.71 1.91 -14.42
C ARG A 20 -5.44 0.42 -14.20
N ARG A 21 -5.06 -0.29 -15.25
CA ARG A 21 -4.74 -1.73 -15.16
C ARG A 21 -3.46 -1.97 -14.38
N ILE A 22 -2.45 -1.12 -14.56
CA ILE A 22 -1.16 -1.25 -13.87
C ILE A 22 -1.35 -0.96 -12.38
N ILE A 23 -1.98 0.16 -12.02
CA ILE A 23 -2.29 0.50 -10.63
C ILE A 23 -3.13 -0.61 -9.99
N GLY A 24 -4.17 -1.09 -10.66
CA GLY A 24 -5.02 -2.17 -10.15
C GLY A 24 -4.26 -3.48 -9.91
N ARG A 25 -3.29 -3.83 -10.76
CA ARG A 25 -2.43 -5.02 -10.57
C ARG A 25 -1.48 -4.85 -9.38
N VAL A 26 -0.87 -3.67 -9.25
CA VAL A 26 0.03 -3.36 -8.12
C VAL A 26 -0.73 -3.38 -6.80
N MET A 27 -1.91 -2.78 -6.75
CA MET A 27 -2.79 -2.83 -5.57
C MET A 27 -3.22 -4.25 -5.22
N MET A 28 -3.58 -5.07 -6.20
CA MET A 28 -3.95 -6.47 -5.97
C MET A 28 -2.76 -7.27 -5.43
N LEU A 29 -1.56 -7.05 -5.98
CA LEU A 29 -0.33 -7.66 -5.49
C LEU A 29 -0.01 -7.22 -4.05
N SER A 30 -0.21 -5.94 -3.72
CA SER A 30 -0.06 -5.41 -2.36
C SER A 30 -0.99 -6.12 -1.37
N VAL A 31 -2.27 -6.29 -1.72
CA VAL A 31 -3.23 -7.01 -0.86
C VAL A 31 -2.82 -8.47 -0.68
N LEU A 32 -2.41 -9.15 -1.74
CA LEU A 32 -1.96 -10.55 -1.67
C LEU A 32 -0.72 -10.70 -0.79
N LEU A 33 0.27 -9.83 -0.95
CA LEU A 33 1.48 -9.86 -0.13
C LEU A 33 1.19 -9.48 1.33
N ALA A 34 0.25 -8.57 1.60
CA ALA A 34 -0.19 -8.29 2.96
C ALA A 34 -0.74 -9.55 3.63
N VAL A 35 -1.64 -10.27 2.96
CA VAL A 35 -2.21 -11.53 3.49
C VAL A 35 -1.11 -12.56 3.74
N ILE A 36 -0.25 -12.82 2.74
CA ILE A 36 0.83 -13.81 2.86
C ILE A 36 1.78 -13.45 4.00
N THR A 37 2.21 -12.18 4.09
CA THR A 37 3.13 -11.72 5.12
C THR A 37 2.49 -11.79 6.51
N GLY A 38 1.22 -11.40 6.64
CA GLY A 38 0.51 -11.41 7.91
C GLY A 38 0.37 -12.82 8.52
N PHE A 39 0.16 -13.84 7.68
CA PHE A 39 0.04 -15.23 8.13
C PHE A 39 1.35 -16.02 8.06
N SER A 40 2.48 -15.37 7.83
CA SER A 40 3.79 -16.01 7.70
C SER A 40 4.55 -16.19 9.02
N ALA A 41 3.94 -15.88 10.18
CA ALA A 41 4.62 -15.89 11.48
C ALA A 41 5.23 -17.26 11.87
N ALA A 42 4.79 -18.36 11.26
CA ALA A 42 5.37 -19.70 11.45
C ALA A 42 6.65 -19.94 10.62
N LEU A 43 6.99 -19.04 9.69
CA LEU A 43 8.18 -19.17 8.85
C LEU A 43 9.46 -18.74 9.59
N PRO A 44 10.63 -19.22 9.15
CA PRO A 44 11.91 -18.72 9.65
C PRO A 44 12.04 -17.20 9.47
N PHE A 45 12.69 -16.53 10.41
CA PHE A 45 12.85 -15.07 10.42
C PHE A 45 13.34 -14.49 9.09
N GLY A 46 14.32 -15.15 8.44
CA GLY A 46 14.83 -14.72 7.14
C GLY A 46 13.76 -14.70 6.04
N ALA A 47 12.86 -15.68 6.02
CA ALA A 47 11.75 -15.73 5.06
C ALA A 47 10.74 -14.61 5.32
N ILE A 48 10.42 -14.33 6.58
CA ILE A 48 9.55 -13.21 6.96
C ILE A 48 10.15 -11.88 6.52
N MET A 49 11.46 -11.68 6.71
CA MET A 49 12.16 -10.46 6.28
C MET A 49 12.11 -10.27 4.75
N VAL A 50 12.27 -11.34 3.98
CA VAL A 50 12.14 -11.29 2.51
C VAL A 50 10.72 -10.92 2.10
N LEU A 51 9.70 -11.56 2.69
CA LEU A 51 8.29 -11.26 2.41
C LEU A 51 7.94 -9.81 2.77
N ALA A 52 8.34 -9.34 3.94
CA ALA A 52 8.13 -7.97 4.38
C ALA A 52 8.84 -6.96 3.46
N GLY A 53 10.05 -7.28 3.00
CA GLY A 53 10.79 -6.48 2.03
C GLY A 53 10.07 -6.41 0.68
N LEU A 54 9.58 -7.52 0.16
CA LEU A 54 8.81 -7.58 -1.08
C LEU A 54 7.49 -6.78 -0.95
N TYR A 55 6.77 -6.96 0.15
CA TYR A 55 5.58 -6.19 0.46
C TYR A 55 5.87 -4.69 0.48
N HIS A 56 6.93 -4.28 1.18
CA HIS A 56 7.35 -2.88 1.23
C HIS A 56 7.66 -2.30 -0.15
N LEU A 57 8.37 -3.04 -1.02
CA LEU A 57 8.66 -2.60 -2.38
C LEU A 57 7.40 -2.37 -3.21
N VAL A 58 6.41 -3.27 -3.10
CA VAL A 58 5.14 -3.14 -3.82
C VAL A 58 4.33 -1.95 -3.28
N VAL A 59 4.28 -1.73 -1.97
CA VAL A 59 3.61 -0.57 -1.36
C VAL A 59 4.25 0.74 -1.81
N MET A 60 5.59 0.80 -1.91
CA MET A 60 6.29 1.98 -2.42
C MET A 60 5.99 2.25 -3.89
N ALA A 61 5.91 1.22 -4.72
CA ALA A 61 5.53 1.34 -6.13
C ALA A 61 4.07 1.81 -6.28
N ASP A 62 3.14 1.30 -5.47
CA ASP A 62 1.73 1.69 -5.44
C ASP A 62 1.59 3.18 -5.07
N SER A 63 2.22 3.60 -3.98
CA SER A 63 2.21 5.00 -3.53
C SER A 63 2.74 5.95 -4.60
N ALA A 64 3.85 5.60 -5.26
CA ALA A 64 4.44 6.40 -6.33
C ALA A 64 3.55 6.46 -7.58
N ALA A 65 2.90 5.35 -7.94
CA ALA A 65 1.96 5.29 -9.06
C ALA A 65 0.73 6.16 -8.84
N LEU A 66 0.18 6.18 -7.61
CA LEU A 66 -0.95 7.03 -7.22
C LEU A 66 -0.56 8.51 -7.24
N THR A 67 0.59 8.87 -6.69
CA THR A 67 1.11 10.24 -6.68
C THR A 67 1.34 10.74 -8.12
N GLY A 68 2.01 9.94 -8.95
CA GLY A 68 2.22 10.25 -10.36
C GLY A 68 0.90 10.40 -11.12
N GLY A 69 -0.07 9.54 -10.84
CA GLY A 69 -1.43 9.63 -11.38
C GLY A 69 -2.13 10.93 -11.00
N ALA A 70 -2.06 11.33 -9.73
CA ALA A 70 -2.66 12.57 -9.24
C ALA A 70 -2.07 13.80 -9.95
N VAL A 71 -0.75 13.84 -10.16
CA VAL A 71 -0.08 14.94 -10.89
C VAL A 71 -0.55 15.06 -12.33
N VAL A 72 -0.64 13.91 -13.03
CA VAL A 72 -1.00 13.92 -14.47
C VAL A 72 -2.47 14.24 -14.68
N MET A 73 -3.36 13.83 -13.76
CA MET A 73 -4.80 14.09 -13.85
C MET A 73 -5.20 15.47 -13.30
N ALA A 74 -4.30 16.17 -12.63
CA ALA A 74 -4.56 17.49 -12.09
C ALA A 74 -4.82 18.51 -13.22
N LYS A 75 -5.86 19.32 -13.05
CA LYS A 75 -6.15 20.42 -13.97
C LYS A 75 -4.98 21.40 -14.02
N GLU A 76 -4.82 22.06 -15.17
CA GLU A 76 -3.80 23.09 -15.35
C GLU A 76 -3.95 24.18 -14.28
N GLY A 77 -2.85 24.58 -13.66
CA GLY A 77 -2.83 25.52 -12.54
C GLY A 77 -3.23 24.94 -11.17
N GLN A 78 -3.78 23.71 -11.09
CA GLN A 78 -4.24 23.11 -9.83
C GLN A 78 -3.37 21.96 -9.32
N ARG A 79 -2.21 21.70 -9.92
CA ARG A 79 -1.30 20.61 -9.53
C ARG A 79 -0.89 20.69 -8.07
N GLY A 80 -0.56 21.88 -7.58
CA GLY A 80 -0.17 22.07 -6.18
C GLY A 80 -1.30 21.74 -5.20
N ALA A 81 -2.52 22.21 -5.47
CA ALA A 81 -3.69 21.91 -4.65
C ALA A 81 -4.03 20.40 -4.66
N THR A 82 -3.97 19.76 -5.83
CA THR A 82 -4.20 18.31 -5.95
C THR A 82 -3.17 17.50 -5.14
N LEU A 83 -1.89 17.87 -5.22
CA LEU A 83 -0.83 17.22 -4.43
C LEU A 83 -0.99 17.49 -2.93
N ALA A 84 -1.41 18.68 -2.53
CA ALA A 84 -1.65 18.99 -1.12
C ALA A 84 -2.76 18.09 -0.55
N VAL A 85 -3.90 17.97 -1.23
CA VAL A 85 -4.98 17.06 -0.82
C VAL A 85 -4.52 15.61 -0.78
N HIS A 86 -3.80 15.16 -1.83
CA HIS A 86 -3.24 13.81 -1.88
C HIS A 86 -2.29 13.53 -0.71
N SER A 87 -1.43 14.48 -0.38
CA SER A 87 -0.48 14.36 0.75
C SER A 87 -1.20 14.33 2.10
N ILE A 88 -2.21 15.17 2.32
CA ILE A 88 -3.01 15.16 3.55
C ILE A 88 -3.66 13.77 3.74
N LEU A 89 -4.29 13.23 2.71
CA LEU A 89 -4.91 11.90 2.76
C LEU A 89 -3.88 10.81 3.00
N GLY A 90 -2.73 10.87 2.32
CA GLY A 90 -1.65 9.89 2.48
C GLY A 90 -1.04 9.91 3.89
N PHE A 91 -0.75 11.09 4.43
CA PHE A 91 -0.21 11.20 5.80
C PHE A 91 -1.25 10.84 6.87
N SER A 92 -2.53 11.17 6.65
CA SER A 92 -3.61 10.72 7.54
C SER A 92 -3.69 9.19 7.58
N GLY A 93 -3.57 8.52 6.43
CA GLY A 93 -3.49 7.06 6.34
C GLY A 93 -2.25 6.51 7.05
N GLY A 94 -1.10 7.18 6.91
CA GLY A 94 0.14 6.84 7.59
C GLY A 94 0.08 6.97 9.12
N PHE A 95 -0.79 7.82 9.63
CA PHE A 95 -1.06 7.95 11.07
C PHE A 95 -2.10 6.92 11.56
N VAL A 96 -3.23 6.82 10.85
CA VAL A 96 -4.35 5.94 11.24
C VAL A 96 -3.99 4.46 11.07
N GLY A 97 -3.19 4.13 10.05
CA GLY A 97 -2.80 2.75 9.74
C GLY A 97 -2.10 2.04 10.91
N PRO A 98 -0.97 2.54 11.41
CA PRO A 98 -0.29 1.94 12.56
C PRO A 98 -1.15 1.88 13.83
N LEU A 99 -2.01 2.89 14.07
CA LEU A 99 -2.94 2.88 15.19
C LEU A 99 -3.95 1.74 15.06
N ALA A 100 -4.55 1.57 13.88
CA ALA A 100 -5.48 0.47 13.61
C ALA A 100 -4.82 -0.90 13.77
N VAL A 101 -3.58 -1.05 13.29
CA VAL A 101 -2.77 -2.27 13.47
C VAL A 101 -2.55 -2.57 14.94
N GLY A 102 -2.16 -1.58 15.76
CA GLY A 102 -1.97 -1.75 17.20
C GLY A 102 -3.25 -2.21 17.91
N VAL A 103 -4.37 -1.54 17.62
CA VAL A 103 -5.68 -1.91 18.19
C VAL A 103 -6.07 -3.35 17.81
N VAL A 104 -5.87 -3.74 16.55
CA VAL A 104 -6.19 -5.11 16.10
C VAL A 104 -5.29 -6.14 16.77
N LEU A 105 -4.00 -5.86 16.92
CA LEU A 105 -3.07 -6.73 17.62
C LEU A 105 -3.51 -6.94 19.07
N ASP A 106 -3.84 -5.86 19.80
CA ASP A 106 -4.26 -5.92 21.19
C ASP A 106 -5.55 -6.74 21.37
N LEU A 107 -6.54 -6.52 20.49
CA LEU A 107 -7.83 -7.21 20.55
C LEU A 107 -7.77 -8.67 20.10
N ALA A 108 -6.84 -9.03 19.25
CA ALA A 108 -6.74 -10.37 18.63
C ALA A 108 -5.77 -11.33 19.35
N GLY A 109 -5.26 -10.96 20.51
CA GLY A 109 -4.43 -11.83 21.35
C GLY A 109 -2.95 -11.41 21.46
N GLY A 110 -2.61 -10.20 21.01
CA GLY A 110 -1.30 -9.59 21.18
C GLY A 110 -0.25 -10.07 20.19
N GLU A 111 0.97 -9.61 20.37
CA GLU A 111 2.09 -9.80 19.44
C GLU A 111 2.55 -11.27 19.29
N THR A 112 2.19 -12.15 20.21
CA THR A 112 2.56 -13.58 20.15
C THR A 112 1.61 -14.41 19.30
N SER A 113 0.46 -13.85 18.91
CA SER A 113 -0.56 -14.54 18.12
C SER A 113 -0.35 -14.38 16.62
N THR A 114 -0.16 -15.49 15.90
CA THR A 114 -0.11 -15.50 14.42
C THR A 114 -1.40 -14.97 13.80
N ILE A 115 -2.55 -15.24 14.42
CA ILE A 115 -3.84 -14.75 13.95
C ILE A 115 -3.91 -13.23 14.10
N ALA A 116 -3.42 -12.68 15.22
CA ALA A 116 -3.40 -11.25 15.43
C ALA A 116 -2.57 -10.51 14.37
N TRP A 117 -1.40 -11.03 14.02
CA TRP A 117 -0.59 -10.50 12.92
C TRP A 117 -1.29 -10.62 11.57
N GLY A 118 -1.92 -11.76 11.29
CA GLY A 118 -2.72 -11.94 10.08
C GLY A 118 -3.81 -10.88 9.94
N LEU A 119 -4.59 -10.64 11.00
CA LEU A 119 -5.64 -9.62 11.03
C LEU A 119 -5.08 -8.20 10.92
N ALA A 120 -3.96 -7.91 11.57
CA ALA A 120 -3.28 -6.62 11.48
C ALA A 120 -2.85 -6.30 10.04
N PHE A 121 -2.24 -7.27 9.34
CA PHE A 121 -1.89 -7.10 7.93
C PHE A 121 -3.12 -7.02 7.01
N LEU A 122 -4.22 -7.69 7.33
CA LEU A 122 -5.49 -7.54 6.63
C LEU A 122 -6.03 -6.10 6.75
N THR A 123 -5.91 -5.45 7.90
CA THR A 123 -6.32 -4.04 8.03
C THR A 123 -5.46 -3.11 7.16
N MET A 124 -4.16 -3.37 7.05
CA MET A 124 -3.29 -2.64 6.12
C MET A 124 -3.69 -2.88 4.65
N GLY A 125 -3.99 -4.12 4.29
CA GLY A 125 -4.45 -4.49 2.95
C GLY A 125 -5.83 -3.92 2.60
N ALA A 126 -6.70 -3.69 3.58
CA ALA A 126 -8.05 -3.16 3.38
C ALA A 126 -8.04 -1.76 2.74
N GLY A 127 -7.06 -0.92 3.07
CA GLY A 127 -6.87 0.39 2.42
C GLY A 127 -6.64 0.27 0.91
N SER A 128 -5.71 -0.59 0.50
CA SER A 128 -5.44 -0.86 -0.93
C SER A 128 -6.64 -1.51 -1.61
N ALA A 129 -7.36 -2.39 -0.93
CA ALA A 129 -8.57 -3.02 -1.46
C ALA A 129 -9.69 -1.98 -1.68
N ALA A 130 -9.91 -1.08 -0.74
CA ALA A 130 -10.88 0.01 -0.87
C ALA A 130 -10.54 0.93 -2.05
N ALA A 131 -9.26 1.30 -2.19
CA ALA A 131 -8.78 2.11 -3.30
C ALA A 131 -8.97 1.38 -4.66
N LEU A 132 -8.71 0.07 -4.71
CA LEU A 132 -8.95 -0.75 -5.91
C LEU A 132 -10.42 -0.76 -6.32
N ILE A 133 -11.35 -0.85 -5.36
CA ILE A 133 -12.78 -0.79 -5.62
C ILE A 133 -13.18 0.59 -6.15
N ALA A 134 -12.64 1.67 -5.56
CA ALA A 134 -12.90 3.03 -6.00
C ALA A 134 -12.43 3.27 -7.45
N ILE A 135 -11.22 2.82 -7.81
CA ILE A 135 -10.67 2.96 -9.17
C ILE A 135 -11.50 2.20 -10.21
N ARG A 136 -12.11 1.06 -9.85
CA ARG A 136 -12.97 0.29 -10.78
C ARG A 136 -14.31 0.96 -11.07
N LYS A 137 -14.78 1.83 -10.18
CA LYS A 137 -16.06 2.54 -10.33
C LYS A 137 -15.92 3.89 -11.08
N LEU A 138 -14.71 4.40 -11.23
CA LEU A 138 -14.36 5.59 -12.03
C LEU A 138 -14.06 5.22 -13.48
#